data_079fbbb4843b1829e4da47c72c5f0307
#
_entry.id   079fbbb4843b1829e4da47c72c5f0307
#
_cell.length_a   1.000
_cell.length_b   1.000
_cell.length_c   1.000
_cell.angle_alpha   90.00
_cell.angle_beta   90.00
_cell.angle_gamma   90.00
#
_symmetry.space_group_name_H-M   'P 1'
#
loop_
_entity.id
_entity.type
_entity.pdbx_description
1 polymer ?
#
loop_
_entity_poly.entity_id
_entity_poly.type
_entity_poly.pdbx_seq_one_letter_code
_entity_poly.pdbx_strand_id
1 'polypeptide(L)'
;HISRLKSGRMLLVNHKDFGEQLSKEGIEKQGNVKSWKGRTNLAAFLSEDDGETWPYSLMLDERADVSYPDADEAGDGYIYITYDRDRVNEREILMARITEQDILEGNLISPGSALRITVNKATGK
;
A
#
# COMPACT_ATOMS: atom_id res chain seq x y z
N HIS A 1 4.36 0.31 5.89
CA HIS A 1 4.26 -1.12 6.24
C HIS A 1 5.18 -1.95 5.37
N ILE A 2 5.92 -2.81 6.00
CA ILE A 2 6.78 -3.75 5.29
C ILE A 2 6.67 -5.11 5.97
N SER A 3 6.53 -6.17 5.17
CA SER A 3 6.40 -7.51 5.72
C SER A 3 6.86 -8.52 4.68
N ARG A 4 7.03 -9.77 5.11
CA ARG A 4 7.38 -10.85 4.21
C ARG A 4 6.14 -11.72 4.00
N LEU A 5 5.83 -12.00 2.75
CA LEU A 5 4.69 -12.82 2.39
C LEU A 5 5.06 -14.30 2.42
N LYS A 6 4.04 -15.15 2.36
CA LYS A 6 4.25 -16.59 2.43
C LYS A 6 5.07 -17.11 1.26
N SER A 7 5.02 -16.41 0.13
CA SER A 7 5.81 -16.79 -1.05
C SER A 7 7.30 -16.53 -0.86
N GLY A 8 7.66 -15.73 0.12
CA GLY A 8 9.04 -15.31 0.31
C GLY A 8 9.30 -13.91 -0.21
N ARG A 9 8.41 -13.36 -1.01
CA ARG A 9 8.54 -11.97 -1.47
C ARG A 9 8.25 -11.03 -0.31
N MET A 10 8.83 -9.84 -0.39
CA MET A 10 8.55 -8.80 0.59
C MET A 10 7.53 -7.83 0.03
N LEU A 11 6.63 -7.40 0.90
CA LEU A 11 5.59 -6.42 0.58
C LEU A 11 5.90 -5.12 1.28
N LEU A 12 5.84 -4.03 0.52
CA LEU A 12 5.93 -2.68 1.07
C LEU A 12 4.68 -1.93 0.67
N VAL A 13 4.03 -1.27 1.63
CA VAL A 13 2.92 -0.38 1.33
C VAL A 13 3.34 1.00 1.76
N ASN A 14 3.45 1.91 0.80
CA ASN A 14 3.97 3.24 1.06
C ASN A 14 3.52 4.18 -0.07
N HIS A 15 3.84 5.43 0.08
CA HIS A 15 3.49 6.43 -0.92
C HIS A 15 4.50 6.37 -2.07
N LYS A 16 4.00 6.56 -3.27
CA LYS A 16 4.83 6.41 -4.47
C LYS A 16 5.43 7.71 -4.97
N ASP A 17 4.95 8.85 -4.48
CA ASP A 17 5.38 10.12 -5.02
C ASP A 17 6.81 10.46 -4.75
N PHE A 18 7.48 9.80 -3.85
CA PHE A 18 8.87 10.09 -3.61
C PHE A 18 9.78 9.14 -4.33
N GLY A 19 9.20 8.15 -4.97
CA GLY A 19 9.95 6.99 -5.25
C GLY A 19 10.52 6.91 -6.61
N GLU A 20 11.39 7.77 -6.95
CA GLU A 20 12.12 7.48 -8.15
C GLU A 20 12.88 6.22 -8.00
N GLN A 21 13.37 5.94 -6.81
CA GLN A 21 14.16 4.74 -6.61
C GLN A 21 13.68 4.00 -5.40
N LEU A 22 13.04 2.89 -5.64
CA LEU A 22 12.55 2.04 -4.57
C LEU A 22 13.59 0.97 -4.29
N SER A 23 14.74 1.42 -3.83
CA SER A 23 15.76 0.56 -3.30
C SER A 23 15.65 0.61 -1.79
N LYS A 24 16.39 -0.25 -1.12
CA LYS A 24 16.43 -0.25 0.32
C LYS A 24 16.85 1.11 0.86
N GLU A 25 17.85 1.69 0.22
CA GLU A 25 18.35 2.98 0.60
C GLU A 25 17.32 4.08 0.35
N GLY A 26 16.62 4.00 -0.76
CA GLY A 26 15.60 4.97 -1.08
C GLY A 26 14.44 4.92 -0.10
N ILE A 27 14.07 3.74 0.35
CA ILE A 27 12.99 3.60 1.31
C ILE A 27 13.39 4.23 2.64
N GLU A 28 14.63 4.04 3.07
CA GLU A 28 15.09 4.65 4.29
C GLU A 28 15.07 6.16 4.21
N LYS A 29 15.43 6.71 3.06
CA LYS A 29 15.37 8.15 2.87
C LYS A 29 13.96 8.68 2.92
N GLN A 30 13.02 7.93 2.36
CA GLN A 30 11.62 8.34 2.40
C GLN A 30 11.12 8.46 3.84
N GLY A 31 11.56 7.57 4.69
CA GLY A 31 11.16 7.63 6.08
C GLY A 31 11.62 8.88 6.79
N ASN A 32 12.59 9.56 6.25
CA ASN A 32 13.12 10.77 6.85
C ASN A 32 12.63 12.04 6.19
N VAL A 33 11.89 11.92 5.12
CA VAL A 33 11.41 13.10 4.40
C VAL A 33 10.20 13.68 5.15
N LYS A 34 10.26 14.95 5.43
CA LYS A 34 9.15 15.61 6.11
C LYS A 34 8.21 16.18 5.09
N SER A 35 7.52 15.32 4.40
CA SER A 35 6.59 15.79 3.42
C SER A 35 5.22 15.22 3.66
N TRP A 36 4.75 15.39 4.87
CA TRP A 36 3.44 14.96 5.25
C TRP A 36 2.35 15.56 4.36
N LYS A 37 2.63 16.70 3.75
CA LYS A 37 1.66 17.25 2.82
C LYS A 37 1.63 16.49 1.50
N GLY A 38 2.58 15.65 1.24
CA GLY A 38 2.61 14.88 0.02
C GLY A 38 2.15 13.47 0.17
N ARG A 39 1.33 13.16 1.16
CA ARG A 39 0.87 11.79 1.37
C ARG A 39 -0.23 11.44 0.39
N THR A 40 0.19 11.16 -0.83
CA THR A 40 -0.69 10.73 -1.91
C THR A 40 -0.12 9.47 -2.52
N ASN A 41 -0.84 8.87 -3.42
CA ASN A 41 -0.36 7.73 -4.21
C ASN A 41 0.08 6.55 -3.35
N LEU A 42 -0.80 6.10 -2.48
CA LEU A 42 -0.54 4.91 -1.69
C LEU A 42 -0.51 3.71 -2.62
N ALA A 43 0.57 2.94 -2.55
CA ALA A 43 0.78 1.81 -3.46
C ALA A 43 1.38 0.63 -2.73
N ALA A 44 1.20 -0.54 -3.30
CA ALA A 44 1.81 -1.78 -2.83
C ALA A 44 2.95 -2.14 -3.76
N PHE A 45 4.06 -2.54 -3.18
CA PHE A 45 5.27 -2.90 -3.93
C PHE A 45 5.72 -4.29 -3.52
N LEU A 46 6.33 -5.01 -4.46
CA LEU A 46 6.91 -6.33 -4.16
C LEU A 46 8.39 -6.34 -4.47
N SER A 47 9.15 -7.02 -3.62
CA SER A 47 10.57 -7.26 -3.83
C SER A 47 10.83 -8.76 -3.82
N GLU A 48 11.69 -9.20 -4.73
CA GLU A 48 12.13 -10.59 -4.82
C GLU A 48 13.58 -10.76 -4.35
N ASP A 49 14.22 -9.69 -3.92
CA ASP A 49 15.63 -9.72 -3.54
C ASP A 49 15.84 -9.15 -2.13
N ASP A 50 14.93 -9.46 -1.25
CA ASP A 50 14.98 -9.10 0.18
C ASP A 50 15.01 -7.59 0.39
N GLY A 51 14.30 -6.87 -0.45
CA GLY A 51 14.14 -5.43 -0.25
C GLY A 51 15.19 -4.57 -0.93
N GLU A 52 16.07 -5.17 -1.70
CA GLU A 52 17.07 -4.38 -2.41
C GLU A 52 16.45 -3.58 -3.54
N THR A 53 15.51 -4.19 -4.28
CA THR A 53 14.79 -3.48 -5.33
C THR A 53 13.31 -3.82 -5.23
N TRP A 54 12.48 -2.93 -5.77
CA TRP A 54 11.01 -3.03 -5.71
C TRP A 54 10.43 -2.78 -7.10
N PRO A 55 10.61 -3.73 -8.02
CA PRO A 55 10.24 -3.49 -9.43
C PRO A 55 8.75 -3.60 -9.72
N TYR A 56 7.98 -4.18 -8.82
CA TYR A 56 6.55 -4.40 -9.06
C TYR A 56 5.74 -3.50 -8.15
N SER A 57 4.69 -2.88 -8.69
CA SER A 57 3.85 -2.02 -7.88
C SER A 57 2.42 -1.98 -8.40
N LEU A 58 1.51 -1.70 -7.50
CA LEU A 58 0.09 -1.53 -7.79
C LEU A 58 -0.42 -0.33 -7.01
N MET A 59 -0.99 0.63 -7.71
CA MET A 59 -1.57 1.81 -7.06
C MET A 59 -2.84 1.41 -6.32
N LEU A 60 -2.93 1.76 -5.05
CA LEU A 60 -4.09 1.46 -4.23
C LEU A 60 -5.02 2.65 -4.12
N ASP A 61 -4.48 3.83 -3.93
CA ASP A 61 -5.30 5.03 -3.77
C ASP A 61 -4.43 6.25 -4.07
N GLU A 62 -4.78 6.96 -5.12
CA GLU A 62 -3.99 8.14 -5.53
C GLU A 62 -4.44 9.42 -4.84
N ARG A 63 -5.46 9.36 -4.00
CA ARG A 63 -5.98 10.56 -3.36
C ARG A 63 -5.05 11.05 -2.25
N ALA A 64 -5.26 12.30 -1.85
CA ALA A 64 -4.49 12.90 -0.78
C ALA A 64 -4.94 12.38 0.58
N ASP A 65 -4.07 12.55 1.56
CA ASP A 65 -4.35 12.23 2.97
C ASP A 65 -4.62 10.76 3.24
N VAL A 66 -4.00 9.89 2.47
CA VAL A 66 -4.05 8.45 2.71
C VAL A 66 -2.80 8.06 3.51
N SER A 67 -2.97 7.35 4.60
CA SER A 67 -1.84 7.06 5.49
C SER A 67 -2.11 5.87 6.39
N TYR A 68 -1.11 5.52 7.15
CA TYR A 68 -1.15 4.46 8.17
C TYR A 68 -1.58 3.12 7.60
N PRO A 69 -0.92 2.65 6.55
CA PRO A 69 -1.29 1.36 5.98
C PRO A 69 -0.85 0.20 6.87
N ASP A 70 -1.66 -0.83 6.88
CA ASP A 70 -1.33 -2.10 7.50
C ASP A 70 -1.78 -3.20 6.56
N ALA A 71 -1.12 -4.33 6.59
CA ALA A 71 -1.40 -5.39 5.64
C ALA A 71 -1.36 -6.75 6.31
N ASP A 72 -2.21 -7.64 5.84
CA ASP A 72 -2.27 -9.00 6.35
C ASP A 72 -2.56 -9.95 5.19
N GLU A 73 -1.78 -11.01 5.10
CA GLU A 73 -1.97 -12.01 4.07
C GLU A 73 -2.83 -13.14 4.63
N ALA A 74 -4.01 -13.31 4.06
CA ALA A 74 -4.96 -14.29 4.55
C ALA A 74 -4.67 -15.67 3.95
N GLY A 75 -5.29 -16.70 4.54
CA GLY A 75 -5.11 -18.05 4.06
C GLY A 75 -5.73 -18.32 2.70
N ASP A 76 -6.58 -17.41 2.23
CA ASP A 76 -7.21 -17.54 0.92
C ASP A 76 -6.34 -17.00 -0.22
N GLY A 77 -5.14 -16.54 0.08
CA GLY A 77 -4.25 -16.00 -0.95
C GLY A 77 -4.42 -14.52 -1.20
N TYR A 78 -5.37 -13.88 -0.55
CA TYR A 78 -5.56 -12.45 -0.70
C TYR A 78 -4.79 -11.69 0.37
N ILE A 79 -4.33 -10.50 -0.01
CA ILE A 79 -3.69 -9.56 0.89
C ILE A 79 -4.70 -8.46 1.18
N TYR A 80 -4.97 -8.24 2.46
CA TYR A 80 -5.91 -7.23 2.91
C TYR A 80 -5.11 -6.07 3.47
N ILE A 81 -5.23 -4.90 2.84
CA ILE A 81 -4.48 -3.71 3.22
C ILE A 81 -5.47 -2.67 3.70
N THR A 82 -5.35 -2.26 4.95
CA THR A 82 -6.20 -1.21 5.51
C THR A 82 -5.40 0.07 5.64
N TYR A 83 -6.06 1.20 5.49
CA TYR A 83 -5.40 2.49 5.62
C TYR A 83 -6.44 3.56 5.94
N ASP A 84 -5.96 4.70 6.44
CA ASP A 84 -6.79 5.83 6.77
C ASP A 84 -6.81 6.83 5.63
N ARG A 85 -7.92 7.52 5.47
CA ARG A 85 -7.99 8.66 4.57
C ARG A 85 -8.66 9.82 5.28
N ASP A 86 -8.06 11.01 5.16
CA ASP A 86 -8.62 12.27 5.66
C ASP A 86 -8.92 12.16 7.16
N ARG A 87 -7.87 11.88 7.92
CA ARG A 87 -8.02 11.66 9.36
C ARG A 87 -8.60 12.84 10.10
N VAL A 88 -8.42 14.04 9.55
CA VAL A 88 -8.86 15.24 10.23
C VAL A 88 -10.35 15.47 10.05
N ASN A 89 -10.83 15.25 8.84
CA ASN A 89 -12.23 15.58 8.53
C ASN A 89 -13.13 14.36 8.49
N GLU A 90 -12.97 13.52 7.48
CA GLU A 90 -13.91 12.41 7.27
C GLU A 90 -13.50 11.13 7.96
N ARG A 91 -12.22 10.94 8.13
CA ARG A 91 -11.70 9.80 8.89
C ARG A 91 -12.25 8.47 8.38
N GLU A 92 -12.03 8.23 7.12
CA GLU A 92 -12.42 6.96 6.52
C GLU A 92 -11.37 5.91 6.80
N ILE A 93 -11.81 4.68 7.02
CA ILE A 93 -10.92 3.53 7.02
C ILE A 93 -11.28 2.72 5.79
N LEU A 94 -10.29 2.50 4.94
CA LEU A 94 -10.48 1.84 3.67
C LEU A 94 -9.66 0.57 3.61
N MET A 95 -10.04 -0.31 2.69
CA MET A 95 -9.34 -1.58 2.53
C MET A 95 -9.15 -1.87 1.05
N ALA A 96 -7.99 -2.41 0.72
CA ALA A 96 -7.74 -3.00 -0.58
C ALA A 96 -7.62 -4.50 -0.38
N ARG A 97 -8.24 -5.26 -1.26
CA ARG A 97 -8.11 -6.72 -1.29
C ARG A 97 -7.46 -7.08 -2.61
N ILE A 98 -6.23 -7.57 -2.55
CA ILE A 98 -5.44 -7.81 -3.75
C ILE A 98 -4.65 -9.11 -3.59
N THR A 99 -4.01 -9.54 -4.68
CA THR A 99 -3.13 -10.70 -4.65
C THR A 99 -1.73 -10.25 -5.08
N GLU A 100 -0.74 -11.11 -4.83
CA GLU A 100 0.60 -10.85 -5.35
C GLU A 100 0.58 -10.73 -6.85
N GLN A 101 -0.23 -11.54 -7.52
CA GLN A 101 -0.30 -11.49 -8.97
C GLN A 101 -0.78 -10.12 -9.46
N ASP A 102 -1.72 -9.52 -8.75
CA ASP A 102 -2.17 -8.17 -9.08
C ASP A 102 -1.00 -7.18 -9.03
N ILE A 103 -0.15 -7.30 -8.02
CA ILE A 103 0.99 -6.39 -7.90
C ILE A 103 2.02 -6.67 -9.00
N LEU A 104 2.26 -7.94 -9.29
CA LEU A 104 3.21 -8.31 -10.35
C LEU A 104 2.77 -7.77 -11.70
N GLU A 105 1.48 -7.76 -11.96
CA GLU A 105 0.94 -7.27 -13.22
C GLU A 105 0.72 -5.75 -13.21
N GLY A 106 0.65 -5.16 -12.03
CA GLY A 106 0.35 -3.74 -11.93
C GLY A 106 -1.11 -3.40 -12.15
N ASN A 107 -1.99 -4.38 -12.14
CA ASN A 107 -3.42 -4.22 -12.37
C ASN A 107 -4.19 -5.26 -11.58
N LEU A 108 -5.45 -4.96 -11.30
CA LEU A 108 -6.32 -5.95 -10.65
C LEU A 108 -6.73 -6.99 -11.68
N ILE A 109 -6.15 -8.15 -11.59
CA ILE A 109 -6.46 -9.25 -12.52
C ILE A 109 -7.12 -10.44 -11.85
N SER A 110 -7.07 -10.51 -10.53
CA SER A 110 -7.63 -11.65 -9.80
C SER A 110 -9.10 -11.44 -9.52
N PRO A 111 -9.94 -12.47 -9.63
CA PRO A 111 -11.36 -12.34 -9.27
C PRO A 111 -11.45 -11.97 -7.80
N GLY A 112 -12.29 -11.11 -7.43
CA GLY A 112 -12.45 -10.73 -6.04
C GLY A 112 -11.50 -9.63 -5.56
N SER A 113 -10.53 -9.22 -6.37
CA SER A 113 -9.70 -8.08 -6.01
C SER A 113 -10.50 -6.79 -6.13
N ALA A 114 -10.30 -5.89 -5.18
CA ALA A 114 -11.03 -4.63 -5.17
C ALA A 114 -10.24 -3.60 -4.40
N LEU A 115 -10.40 -2.34 -4.78
CA LEU A 115 -9.73 -1.21 -4.13
C LEU A 115 -10.77 -0.29 -3.49
N ARG A 116 -10.30 0.49 -2.53
CA ARG A 116 -11.10 1.56 -1.90
C ARG A 116 -12.40 1.04 -1.31
N ILE A 117 -12.33 -0.12 -0.66
CA ILE A 117 -13.48 -0.68 0.03
C ILE A 117 -13.63 0.08 1.35
N THR A 118 -14.76 0.73 1.55
CA THR A 118 -15.00 1.47 2.79
C THR A 118 -15.29 0.48 3.90
N VAL A 119 -14.43 0.47 4.91
CA VAL A 119 -14.62 -0.37 6.09
C VAL A 119 -15.37 0.40 7.15
N ASN A 120 -15.00 1.65 7.35
CA ASN A 120 -15.62 2.48 8.36
C ASN A 120 -15.48 3.94 7.97
N LYS A 121 -16.44 4.75 8.38
CA LYS A 121 -16.39 6.18 8.09
C LYS A 121 -16.96 6.93 9.26
N ALA A 122 -16.08 7.62 9.96
CA ALA A 122 -16.50 8.42 11.11
C ALA A 122 -16.86 9.81 10.59
N THR A 123 -18.12 10.03 10.32
CA THR A 123 -18.54 11.25 9.66
C THR A 123 -18.90 12.36 10.61
N GLY A 124 -18.69 12.17 11.86
CA GLY A 124 -19.04 13.22 12.80
C GLY A 124 -20.52 13.29 13.09
N LYS A 125 -21.21 12.27 12.78
CA LYS A 125 -22.61 12.26 13.07
C LYS A 125 -22.93 11.55 14.30
#